data_75215a1a9bcceb5097534956916eca9e
#
_entry.id   75215a1a9bcceb5097534956916eca9e
#
_cell.length_a   1.000
_cell.length_b   1.000
_cell.length_c   1.000
_cell.angle_alpha   90.00
_cell.angle_beta   90.00
_cell.angle_gamma   90.00
#
_symmetry.space_group_name_H-M   'P 1'
#
loop_
_entity.id
_entity.type
_entity.pdbx_description
1 polymer ?
#
loop_
_entity_poly.entity_id
_entity_poly.type
_entity_poly.pdbx_seq_one_letter_code
_entity_poly.pdbx_strand_id
1 'polypeptide(L)'
;MDGNRRFAKSINQPLKNGHEIGSTSLLQIIHFAKTVGVKHLSVYAFSIENFNRTEKEVQLLMDLLVEKLTDLSQKIADRSNNKHEIFKGIQIKVVGDLSYLSTEVTSKIKEIEKRTTISDPSNVFFNLYICCPYTSRNEIFHSIKANIKAKKQQGDTYDISESSLEREMCLSKYIPTCDYLIRTSGATRFSDYLMWQSHNQCSFVFSETFWPDYGFRSFC
;
A
#
# COMPACT_ATOMS: atom_id res chain seq x y z
N MET A 1 -7.50 4.39 1.25
CA MET A 1 -8.37 4.43 0.03
C MET A 1 -9.76 3.88 0.37
N ASP A 2 -10.56 4.64 1.11
CA ASP A 2 -11.89 4.21 1.60
C ASP A 2 -13.01 4.90 0.80
N GLY A 3 -14.20 4.28 0.75
CA GLY A 3 -15.39 4.87 0.12
C GLY A 3 -15.76 4.38 -1.27
N ASN A 4 -14.96 3.53 -1.92
CA ASN A 4 -15.26 3.03 -3.27
C ASN A 4 -16.67 2.44 -3.41
N ARG A 5 -17.14 1.66 -2.41
CA ARG A 5 -18.47 1.04 -2.39
C ARG A 5 -19.58 2.08 -2.25
N ARG A 6 -19.42 3.04 -1.32
CA ARG A 6 -20.38 4.12 -1.09
C ARG A 6 -20.46 5.04 -2.29
N PHE A 7 -19.33 5.35 -2.89
CA PHE A 7 -19.24 6.11 -4.13
C PHE A 7 -19.98 5.41 -5.27
N ALA A 8 -19.70 4.13 -5.55
CA ALA A 8 -20.41 3.39 -6.59
C ALA A 8 -21.93 3.42 -6.39
N LYS A 9 -22.39 3.26 -5.14
CA LYS A 9 -23.82 3.36 -4.78
C LYS A 9 -24.38 4.77 -5.03
N SER A 10 -23.65 5.83 -4.70
CA SER A 10 -24.13 7.22 -4.88
C SER A 10 -24.31 7.60 -6.33
N ILE A 11 -23.56 7.00 -7.25
CA ILE A 11 -23.69 7.21 -8.70
C ILE A 11 -24.49 6.11 -9.39
N ASN A 12 -25.14 5.22 -8.61
CA ASN A 12 -25.93 4.09 -9.12
C ASN A 12 -25.15 3.18 -10.10
N GLN A 13 -23.91 2.87 -9.76
CA GLN A 13 -23.00 2.03 -10.55
C GLN A 13 -22.61 0.75 -9.81
N PRO A 14 -22.23 -0.33 -10.56
CA PRO A 14 -21.65 -1.53 -9.96
C PRO A 14 -20.42 -1.25 -9.10
N LEU A 15 -20.21 -2.09 -8.09
CA LEU A 15 -19.05 -2.00 -7.18
C LEU A 15 -17.71 -1.90 -7.93
N LYS A 16 -17.56 -2.65 -9.02
CA LYS A 16 -16.38 -2.66 -9.87
C LYS A 16 -16.01 -1.25 -10.34
N ASN A 17 -17.00 -0.48 -10.83
CA ASN A 17 -16.76 0.86 -11.35
C ASN A 17 -16.22 1.83 -10.28
N GLY A 18 -16.68 1.73 -9.03
CA GLY A 18 -16.12 2.53 -7.93
C GLY A 18 -14.64 2.25 -7.69
N HIS A 19 -14.22 0.99 -7.78
CA HIS A 19 -12.81 0.61 -7.66
C HIS A 19 -11.98 0.99 -8.88
N GLU A 20 -12.52 0.91 -10.08
CA GLU A 20 -11.86 1.35 -11.31
C GLU A 20 -11.59 2.86 -11.29
N ILE A 21 -12.60 3.67 -10.93
CA ILE A 21 -12.43 5.12 -10.78
C ILE A 21 -11.42 5.41 -9.66
N GLY A 22 -11.50 4.71 -8.53
CA GLY A 22 -10.53 4.84 -7.44
C GLY A 22 -9.08 4.49 -7.84
N SER A 23 -8.88 3.60 -8.83
CA SER A 23 -7.55 3.34 -9.39
C SER A 23 -7.01 4.53 -10.19
N THR A 24 -7.87 5.25 -10.88
CA THR A 24 -7.50 6.50 -11.59
C THR A 24 -7.10 7.59 -10.59
N SER A 25 -7.84 7.72 -9.48
CA SER A 25 -7.49 8.64 -8.40
C SER A 25 -6.11 8.30 -7.80
N LEU A 26 -5.77 7.01 -7.67
CA LEU A 26 -4.43 6.61 -7.24
C LEU A 26 -3.33 7.14 -8.17
N LEU A 27 -3.51 7.05 -9.49
CA LEU A 27 -2.53 7.57 -10.45
C LEU A 27 -2.35 9.09 -10.31
N GLN A 28 -3.42 9.83 -10.06
CA GLN A 28 -3.36 11.27 -9.81
C GLN A 28 -2.59 11.56 -8.52
N ILE A 29 -2.88 10.86 -7.43
CA ILE A 29 -2.19 11.03 -6.15
C ILE A 29 -0.70 10.68 -6.25
N ILE A 30 -0.34 9.61 -6.96
CA ILE A 30 1.06 9.27 -7.23
C ILE A 30 1.75 10.44 -7.93
N HIS A 31 1.13 11.00 -8.96
CA HIS A 31 1.68 12.14 -9.69
C HIS A 31 1.89 13.34 -8.78
N PHE A 32 0.88 13.73 -8.01
CA PHE A 32 0.97 14.89 -7.12
C PHE A 32 2.01 14.66 -6.01
N ALA A 33 1.95 13.52 -5.33
CA ALA A 33 2.89 13.18 -4.26
C ALA A 33 4.34 13.27 -4.76
N LYS A 34 4.62 12.69 -5.94
CA LYS A 34 5.94 12.78 -6.56
C LYS A 34 6.32 14.23 -6.91
N THR A 35 5.39 15.02 -7.45
CA THR A 35 5.63 16.42 -7.83
C THR A 35 5.98 17.31 -6.64
N VAL A 36 5.36 17.08 -5.48
CA VAL A 36 5.65 17.84 -4.25
C VAL A 36 6.83 17.25 -3.44
N GLY A 37 7.54 16.26 -3.98
CA GLY A 37 8.76 15.72 -3.38
C GLY A 37 8.57 14.61 -2.35
N VAL A 38 7.35 14.01 -2.24
CA VAL A 38 7.14 12.80 -1.44
C VAL A 38 7.95 11.67 -2.02
N LYS A 39 8.72 10.98 -1.18
CA LYS A 39 9.59 9.86 -1.58
C LYS A 39 8.97 8.51 -1.35
N HIS A 40 8.08 8.41 -0.38
CA HIS A 40 7.44 7.17 0.04
C HIS A 40 5.92 7.37 0.15
N LEU A 41 5.15 6.63 -0.61
CA LEU A 41 3.69 6.60 -0.53
C LEU A 41 3.23 5.18 -0.23
N SER A 42 2.52 4.99 0.87
CA SER A 42 1.83 3.73 1.15
C SER A 42 0.32 3.88 0.92
N VAL A 43 -0.31 2.85 0.38
CA VAL A 43 -1.76 2.82 0.17
C VAL A 43 -2.37 1.55 0.71
N TYR A 44 -3.48 1.67 1.43
CA TYR A 44 -4.23 0.54 1.99
C TYR A 44 -5.15 -0.04 0.92
N ALA A 45 -4.63 -1.03 0.17
CA ALA A 45 -5.37 -1.63 -0.94
C ALA A 45 -6.35 -2.72 -0.46
N PHE A 46 -5.90 -3.59 0.48
CA PHE A 46 -6.73 -4.67 0.99
C PHE A 46 -6.34 -5.03 2.42
N SER A 47 -7.31 -4.97 3.35
CA SER A 47 -7.14 -5.41 4.73
C SER A 47 -7.30 -6.92 4.84
N ILE A 48 -6.58 -7.57 5.77
CA ILE A 48 -6.83 -8.96 6.15
C ILE A 48 -8.30 -9.16 6.58
N GLU A 49 -8.91 -8.19 7.26
CA GLU A 49 -10.32 -8.20 7.63
C GLU A 49 -11.29 -8.25 6.43
N ASN A 50 -10.82 -7.87 5.22
CA ASN A 50 -11.65 -7.93 4.02
C ASN A 50 -11.90 -9.35 3.52
N PHE A 51 -11.14 -10.36 3.96
CA PHE A 51 -11.43 -11.75 3.67
C PHE A 51 -12.74 -12.25 4.32
N ASN A 52 -13.29 -11.52 5.29
CA ASN A 52 -14.62 -11.79 5.86
C ASN A 52 -15.78 -11.41 4.90
N ARG A 53 -15.48 -10.85 3.73
CA ARG A 53 -16.48 -10.57 2.67
C ARG A 53 -16.80 -11.83 1.91
N THR A 54 -17.81 -11.74 1.01
CA THR A 54 -18.15 -12.89 0.15
C THR A 54 -16.95 -13.25 -0.76
N GLU A 55 -16.79 -14.55 -1.05
CA GLU A 55 -15.71 -15.03 -1.94
C GLU A 55 -15.72 -14.32 -3.29
N LYS A 56 -16.92 -14.08 -3.86
CA LYS A 56 -17.08 -13.36 -5.14
C LYS A 56 -16.54 -11.94 -5.06
N GLU A 57 -16.77 -11.23 -3.95
CA GLU A 57 -16.25 -9.87 -3.76
C GLU A 57 -14.73 -9.89 -3.58
N VAL A 58 -14.22 -10.83 -2.78
CA VAL A 58 -12.77 -10.99 -2.57
C VAL A 58 -12.07 -11.29 -3.89
N GLN A 59 -12.57 -12.25 -4.66
CA GLN A 59 -12.00 -12.61 -5.96
C GLN A 59 -11.99 -11.42 -6.92
N LEU A 60 -13.13 -10.73 -7.05
CA LEU A 60 -13.23 -9.52 -7.88
C LEU A 60 -12.18 -8.46 -7.50
N LEU A 61 -11.98 -8.24 -6.20
CA LEU A 61 -11.02 -7.23 -5.72
C LEU A 61 -9.59 -7.64 -5.98
N MET A 62 -9.25 -8.94 -5.85
CA MET A 62 -7.93 -9.46 -6.16
C MET A 62 -7.63 -9.38 -7.65
N ASP A 63 -8.58 -9.73 -8.51
CA ASP A 63 -8.44 -9.65 -9.96
C ASP A 63 -8.19 -8.19 -10.40
N LEU A 64 -9.00 -7.26 -9.89
CA LEU A 64 -8.82 -5.83 -10.14
C LEU A 64 -7.46 -5.31 -9.64
N LEU A 65 -7.03 -5.72 -8.46
CA LEU A 65 -5.73 -5.32 -7.91
C LEU A 65 -4.59 -5.77 -8.84
N VAL A 66 -4.59 -7.04 -9.23
CA VAL A 66 -3.57 -7.61 -10.11
C VAL A 66 -3.60 -6.94 -11.48
N GLU A 67 -4.78 -6.74 -12.07
CA GLU A 67 -4.96 -6.04 -13.35
C GLU A 67 -4.34 -4.63 -13.29
N LYS A 68 -4.76 -3.82 -12.32
CA LYS A 68 -4.33 -2.40 -12.22
C LYS A 68 -2.84 -2.26 -11.86
N LEU A 69 -2.30 -3.15 -11.02
CA LEU A 69 -0.87 -3.15 -10.72
C LEU A 69 -0.03 -3.62 -11.93
N THR A 70 -0.54 -4.57 -12.71
CA THR A 70 0.11 -4.99 -13.96
C THR A 70 0.18 -3.83 -14.94
N ASP A 71 -0.93 -3.15 -15.18
CA ASP A 71 -0.99 -1.98 -16.07
C ASP A 71 -0.04 -0.86 -15.61
N LEU A 72 -0.04 -0.57 -14.30
CA LEU A 72 0.85 0.43 -13.72
C LEU A 72 2.32 0.03 -13.89
N SER A 73 2.66 -1.23 -13.62
CA SER A 73 4.03 -1.73 -13.77
C SER A 73 4.54 -1.69 -15.21
N GLN A 74 3.65 -1.90 -16.18
CA GLN A 74 3.98 -1.76 -17.61
C GLN A 74 4.30 -0.30 -17.96
N LYS A 75 3.46 0.65 -17.49
CA LYS A 75 3.70 2.09 -17.70
C LYS A 75 5.00 2.58 -17.06
N ILE A 76 5.36 2.03 -15.88
CA ILE A 76 6.62 2.35 -15.19
C ILE A 76 7.82 1.77 -15.98
N ALA A 77 7.69 0.57 -16.53
CA ALA A 77 8.76 -0.10 -17.26
C ALA A 77 8.95 0.42 -18.69
N ASP A 78 7.92 1.04 -19.27
CA ASP A 78 7.99 1.60 -20.63
C ASP A 78 8.82 2.89 -20.65
N ARG A 79 10.07 2.75 -21.06
CA ARG A 79 11.05 3.84 -21.20
C ARG A 79 11.01 4.53 -22.57
N SER A 80 10.18 4.04 -23.50
CA SER A 80 10.20 4.49 -24.91
C SER A 80 9.43 5.79 -25.16
N ASN A 81 8.63 6.26 -24.21
CA ASN A 81 7.67 7.33 -24.42
C ASN A 81 7.89 8.49 -23.44
N ASN A 82 8.38 9.65 -23.92
CA ASN A 82 8.53 10.90 -23.13
C ASN A 82 7.25 11.36 -22.41
N LYS A 83 6.07 10.83 -22.81
CA LYS A 83 4.79 11.09 -22.14
C LYS A 83 4.70 10.42 -20.74
N HIS A 84 5.63 9.53 -20.41
CA HIS A 84 5.65 8.75 -19.15
C HIS A 84 6.71 9.24 -18.15
N GLU A 85 7.20 10.45 -18.25
CA GLU A 85 8.15 11.02 -17.29
C GLU A 85 7.60 11.02 -15.85
N ILE A 86 6.26 11.05 -15.71
CA ILE A 86 5.54 10.87 -14.45
C ILE A 86 5.92 9.56 -13.75
N PHE A 87 6.12 8.47 -14.51
CA PHE A 87 6.40 7.15 -13.98
C PHE A 87 7.90 6.86 -13.79
N LYS A 88 8.77 7.76 -14.24
CA LYS A 88 10.22 7.59 -14.11
C LYS A 88 10.65 7.55 -12.65
N GLY A 89 11.49 6.55 -12.32
CA GLY A 89 12.04 6.40 -10.97
C GLY A 89 11.04 5.91 -9.92
N ILE A 90 9.89 5.36 -10.33
CA ILE A 90 8.92 4.73 -9.42
C ILE A 90 9.27 3.26 -9.25
N GLN A 91 9.27 2.81 -8.00
CA GLN A 91 9.40 1.40 -7.63
C GLN A 91 8.17 0.97 -6.83
N ILE A 92 7.59 -0.19 -7.19
CA ILE A 92 6.44 -0.77 -6.47
C ILE A 92 6.93 -1.85 -5.51
N LYS A 93 6.39 -1.84 -4.30
CA LYS A 93 6.50 -2.89 -3.29
C LYS A 93 5.11 -3.26 -2.80
N VAL A 94 4.81 -4.55 -2.77
CA VAL A 94 3.59 -5.05 -2.13
C VAL A 94 3.95 -5.57 -0.75
N VAL A 95 3.32 -5.00 0.28
CA VAL A 95 3.64 -5.29 1.68
C VAL A 95 2.41 -5.83 2.40
N GLY A 96 2.63 -6.85 3.23
CA GLY A 96 1.58 -7.55 3.96
C GLY A 96 1.87 -9.03 4.07
N ASP A 97 0.88 -9.78 4.52
CA ASP A 97 1.00 -11.23 4.68
C ASP A 97 0.51 -11.96 3.41
N LEU A 98 1.44 -12.17 2.48
CA LEU A 98 1.13 -12.83 1.20
C LEU A 98 0.68 -14.30 1.35
N SER A 99 0.78 -14.91 2.55
CA SER A 99 0.31 -16.28 2.78
C SER A 99 -1.21 -16.41 2.66
N TYR A 100 -1.96 -15.32 2.76
CA TYR A 100 -3.40 -15.27 2.52
C TYR A 100 -3.78 -15.31 1.03
N LEU A 101 -2.81 -15.12 0.13
CA LEU A 101 -3.06 -15.05 -1.31
C LEU A 101 -2.79 -16.39 -2.01
N SER A 102 -3.45 -16.60 -3.14
CA SER A 102 -3.15 -17.75 -3.98
C SER A 102 -1.73 -17.68 -4.56
N THR A 103 -1.17 -18.84 -4.91
CA THR A 103 0.15 -18.92 -5.54
C THR A 103 0.20 -18.11 -6.84
N GLU A 104 -0.90 -18.08 -7.60
CA GLU A 104 -0.99 -17.33 -8.85
C GLU A 104 -0.87 -15.82 -8.60
N VAL A 105 -1.67 -15.27 -7.66
CA VAL A 105 -1.63 -13.85 -7.29
C VAL A 105 -0.25 -13.48 -6.76
N THR A 106 0.32 -14.31 -5.89
CA THR A 106 1.66 -14.08 -5.33
C THR A 106 2.74 -14.06 -6.40
N SER A 107 2.66 -14.94 -7.41
CA SER A 107 3.60 -14.97 -8.54
C SER A 107 3.49 -13.71 -9.38
N LYS A 108 2.28 -13.22 -9.67
CA LYS A 108 2.07 -11.97 -10.40
C LYS A 108 2.59 -10.75 -9.64
N ILE A 109 2.40 -10.71 -8.32
CA ILE A 109 2.96 -9.65 -7.45
C ILE A 109 4.49 -9.62 -7.58
N LYS A 110 5.15 -10.78 -7.48
CA LYS A 110 6.62 -10.86 -7.62
C LYS A 110 7.10 -10.40 -8.99
N GLU A 111 6.36 -10.72 -10.05
CA GLU A 111 6.66 -10.24 -11.41
C GLU A 111 6.54 -8.71 -11.50
N ILE A 112 5.48 -8.13 -10.96
CA ILE A 112 5.26 -6.67 -10.91
C ILE A 112 6.40 -5.97 -10.16
N GLU A 113 6.78 -6.47 -8.98
CA GLU A 113 7.89 -5.93 -8.21
C GLU A 113 9.21 -6.01 -8.99
N LYS A 114 9.51 -7.17 -9.57
CA LYS A 114 10.71 -7.37 -10.39
C LYS A 114 10.75 -6.41 -11.57
N ARG A 115 9.63 -6.21 -12.27
CA ARG A 115 9.51 -5.32 -13.44
C ARG A 115 9.79 -3.86 -13.08
N THR A 116 9.43 -3.43 -11.87
CA THR A 116 9.60 -2.05 -11.42
C THR A 116 10.85 -1.85 -10.56
N THR A 117 11.59 -2.91 -10.26
CA THR A 117 12.85 -2.81 -9.50
C THR A 117 13.89 -2.04 -10.29
N ILE A 118 14.48 -1.04 -9.64
CA ILE A 118 15.55 -0.21 -10.18
C ILE A 118 16.86 -0.63 -9.51
N SER A 119 17.83 -1.09 -10.32
CA SER A 119 19.09 -1.66 -9.82
C SER A 119 19.98 -0.61 -9.14
N ASP A 120 19.96 0.63 -9.64
CA ASP A 120 20.70 1.73 -9.04
C ASP A 120 19.79 2.55 -8.11
N PRO A 121 20.03 2.52 -6.80
CA PRO A 121 19.21 3.26 -5.83
C PRO A 121 19.15 4.77 -6.09
N SER A 122 20.17 5.36 -6.72
CA SER A 122 20.22 6.80 -7.04
C SER A 122 19.16 7.21 -8.06
N ASN A 123 18.63 6.26 -8.82
CA ASN A 123 17.58 6.44 -9.82
C ASN A 123 16.17 6.17 -9.27
N VAL A 124 16.03 5.81 -7.99
CA VAL A 124 14.75 5.64 -7.31
C VAL A 124 14.30 6.98 -6.73
N PHE A 125 13.29 7.58 -7.33
CA PHE A 125 12.76 8.88 -6.89
C PHE A 125 11.49 8.76 -6.07
N PHE A 126 10.80 7.62 -6.19
CA PHE A 126 9.51 7.41 -5.54
C PHE A 126 9.26 5.92 -5.27
N ASN A 127 8.92 5.59 -4.04
CA ASN A 127 8.55 4.23 -3.64
C ASN A 127 7.05 4.16 -3.35
N LEU A 128 6.34 3.30 -4.07
CA LEU A 128 4.93 3.02 -3.86
C LEU A 128 4.76 1.69 -3.13
N TYR A 129 4.21 1.74 -1.92
CA TYR A 129 3.91 0.56 -1.11
C TYR A 129 2.42 0.24 -1.19
N ILE A 130 2.09 -0.93 -1.70
CA ILE A 130 0.72 -1.44 -1.78
C ILE A 130 0.49 -2.36 -0.59
N CYS A 131 -0.21 -1.88 0.43
CA CYS A 131 -0.51 -2.68 1.61
C CYS A 131 -1.67 -3.66 1.29
N CYS A 132 -1.32 -4.95 1.03
CA CYS A 132 -2.25 -6.00 0.60
C CYS A 132 -1.65 -7.41 0.70
N PRO A 133 -2.30 -8.35 1.43
CA PRO A 133 -3.24 -8.09 2.52
C PRO A 133 -2.47 -7.60 3.75
N TYR A 134 -2.97 -6.58 4.41
CA TYR A 134 -2.23 -5.95 5.49
C TYR A 134 -3.13 -5.63 6.68
N THR A 135 -2.62 -5.80 7.90
CA THR A 135 -3.06 -5.11 9.13
C THR A 135 -1.84 -4.86 10.00
N SER A 136 -1.82 -3.77 10.76
CA SER A 136 -0.72 -3.46 11.67
C SER A 136 -0.54 -4.52 12.76
N ARG A 137 -1.64 -5.04 13.30
CA ARG A 137 -1.58 -6.11 14.31
C ARG A 137 -0.91 -7.37 13.78
N ASN A 138 -1.20 -7.76 12.53
CA ASN A 138 -0.57 -8.90 11.88
C ASN A 138 0.94 -8.65 11.69
N GLU A 139 1.32 -7.47 11.19
CA GLU A 139 2.71 -7.07 11.01
C GLU A 139 3.49 -7.12 12.31
N ILE A 140 2.96 -6.51 13.39
CA ILE A 140 3.55 -6.51 14.73
C ILE A 140 3.68 -7.94 15.27
N PHE A 141 2.63 -8.74 15.13
CA PHE A 141 2.62 -10.14 15.60
C PHE A 141 3.72 -10.97 14.92
N HIS A 142 3.87 -10.86 13.60
CA HIS A 142 4.91 -11.58 12.87
C HIS A 142 6.31 -11.11 13.29
N SER A 143 6.50 -9.82 13.49
CA SER A 143 7.76 -9.25 13.98
C SER A 143 8.11 -9.78 15.37
N ILE A 144 7.17 -9.81 16.32
CA ILE A 144 7.37 -10.38 17.66
C ILE A 144 7.76 -11.86 17.56
N LYS A 145 7.07 -12.64 16.74
CA LYS A 145 7.40 -14.07 16.54
C LYS A 145 8.81 -14.28 16.01
N ALA A 146 9.22 -13.45 15.03
CA ALA A 146 10.56 -13.50 14.44
C ALA A 146 11.64 -13.18 15.50
N ASN A 147 11.42 -12.12 16.29
CA ASN A 147 12.32 -11.72 17.36
C ASN A 147 12.45 -12.79 18.48
N ILE A 148 11.33 -13.40 18.90
CA ILE A 148 11.35 -14.52 19.87
C ILE A 148 12.15 -15.69 19.30
N LYS A 149 11.98 -16.02 18.01
CA LYS A 149 12.75 -17.08 17.36
C LYS A 149 14.24 -16.77 17.34
N ALA A 150 14.61 -15.55 17.00
CA ALA A 150 16.00 -15.08 16.99
C ALA A 150 16.61 -15.13 18.40
N LYS A 151 15.89 -14.67 19.44
CA LYS A 151 16.31 -14.76 20.85
C LYS A 151 16.56 -16.20 21.28
N LYS A 152 15.69 -17.15 20.91
CA LYS A 152 15.87 -18.58 21.22
C LYS A 152 17.11 -19.18 20.53
N GLN A 153 17.48 -18.71 19.35
CA GLN A 153 18.63 -19.21 18.60
C GLN A 153 19.96 -18.59 19.05
N GLN A 154 19.97 -17.30 19.42
CA GLN A 154 21.17 -16.53 19.71
C GLN A 154 21.40 -16.33 21.23
N GLY A 155 20.43 -16.72 22.05
CA GLY A 155 20.55 -16.61 23.52
C GLY A 155 20.64 -15.15 23.97
N ASP A 156 21.47 -14.90 25.00
CA ASP A 156 21.58 -13.58 25.64
C ASP A 156 22.27 -12.51 24.76
N THR A 157 22.91 -12.93 23.67
CA THR A 157 23.54 -12.00 22.73
C THR A 157 22.53 -11.24 21.85
N TYR A 158 21.26 -11.73 21.76
CA TYR A 158 20.21 -11.07 21.02
C TYR A 158 19.32 -10.24 21.96
N ASP A 159 19.25 -8.94 21.70
CA ASP A 159 18.34 -8.03 22.42
C ASP A 159 17.11 -7.71 21.60
N ILE A 160 15.93 -7.79 22.25
CA ILE A 160 14.63 -7.43 21.65
C ILE A 160 14.41 -5.95 21.96
N SER A 161 14.44 -5.13 20.91
CA SER A 161 14.25 -3.68 20.96
C SER A 161 13.25 -3.22 19.89
N GLU A 162 12.83 -1.96 19.95
CA GLU A 162 12.00 -1.36 18.88
C GLU A 162 12.66 -1.54 17.50
N SER A 163 13.96 -1.24 17.40
CA SER A 163 14.69 -1.40 16.15
C SER A 163 14.75 -2.85 15.65
N SER A 164 14.80 -3.84 16.57
CA SER A 164 14.77 -5.25 16.18
C SER A 164 13.38 -5.64 15.67
N LEU A 165 12.31 -5.08 16.27
CA LEU A 165 10.94 -5.29 15.81
C LEU A 165 10.73 -4.65 14.43
N GLU A 166 11.17 -3.42 14.23
CA GLU A 166 11.04 -2.70 12.95
C GLU A 166 11.72 -3.43 11.78
N ARG A 167 12.89 -4.02 12.01
CA ARG A 167 13.60 -4.80 10.98
C ARG A 167 12.81 -6.00 10.46
N GLU A 168 11.98 -6.59 11.33
CA GLU A 168 11.17 -7.77 10.98
C GLU A 168 9.77 -7.39 10.46
N MET A 169 9.37 -6.13 10.56
CA MET A 169 8.10 -5.65 10.01
C MET A 169 8.15 -5.54 8.49
N CYS A 170 7.05 -5.87 7.82
CA CYS A 170 7.01 -5.89 6.36
C CYS A 170 7.09 -4.50 5.72
N LEU A 171 6.61 -3.46 6.41
CA LEU A 171 6.67 -2.07 5.95
C LEU A 171 7.75 -1.27 6.69
N SER A 172 7.84 -1.36 8.04
CA SER A 172 8.77 -0.54 8.83
C SER A 172 10.23 -0.75 8.46
N LYS A 173 10.60 -1.93 7.98
CA LYS A 173 11.96 -2.18 7.45
C LYS A 173 12.35 -1.27 6.27
N TYR A 174 11.38 -0.67 5.59
CA TYR A 174 11.61 0.30 4.52
C TYR A 174 11.37 1.74 4.98
N ILE A 175 10.29 1.95 5.75
CA ILE A 175 9.84 3.26 6.25
C ILE A 175 9.34 3.09 7.70
N PRO A 176 10.18 3.34 8.71
CA PRO A 176 9.81 3.13 10.12
C PRO A 176 8.79 4.15 10.63
N THR A 177 8.71 5.34 10.02
CA THR A 177 7.83 6.44 10.44
C THR A 177 6.90 6.91 9.32
N CYS A 178 5.76 7.45 9.69
CA CYS A 178 4.78 8.05 8.79
C CYS A 178 4.61 9.53 9.14
N ASP A 179 4.87 10.44 8.20
CA ASP A 179 4.73 11.88 8.41
C ASP A 179 3.26 12.33 8.32
N TYR A 180 2.54 11.79 7.33
CA TYR A 180 1.13 12.12 7.07
C TYR A 180 0.31 10.87 6.82
N LEU A 181 -0.78 10.69 7.57
CA LEU A 181 -1.78 9.66 7.33
C LEU A 181 -3.10 10.32 6.93
N ILE A 182 -3.50 10.08 5.67
CA ILE A 182 -4.74 10.63 5.11
C ILE A 182 -5.77 9.51 5.00
N ARG A 183 -6.94 9.72 5.59
CA ARG A 183 -8.09 8.83 5.43
C ARG A 183 -9.26 9.56 4.80
N THR A 184 -9.76 9.02 3.71
CA THR A 184 -10.90 9.53 2.95
C THR A 184 -12.23 8.98 3.46
N SER A 185 -13.33 9.60 3.02
CA SER A 185 -14.74 9.17 3.20
C SER A 185 -15.35 9.29 4.58
N GLY A 186 -14.95 10.30 5.37
CA GLY A 186 -15.57 10.69 6.63
C GLY A 186 -15.39 9.71 7.79
N ALA A 187 -14.48 8.73 7.64
CA ALA A 187 -14.21 7.76 8.70
C ALA A 187 -13.04 8.24 9.58
N THR A 188 -13.27 8.43 10.88
CA THR A 188 -12.29 8.93 11.86
C THR A 188 -11.69 7.80 12.70
N ARG A 189 -11.14 6.76 12.04
CA ARG A 189 -10.49 5.61 12.67
C ARG A 189 -9.37 5.09 11.79
N PHE A 190 -8.39 4.37 12.35
CA PHE A 190 -7.23 3.83 11.59
C PHE A 190 -7.53 2.52 10.86
N SER A 191 -8.50 1.74 11.32
CA SER A 191 -8.83 0.41 10.78
C SER A 191 -7.60 -0.48 10.64
N ASP A 192 -6.78 -0.49 11.70
CA ASP A 192 -5.58 -1.33 11.77
C ASP A 192 -4.54 -1.05 10.66
N TYR A 193 -4.42 0.22 10.26
CA TYR A 193 -3.48 0.67 9.23
C TYR A 193 -2.40 1.57 9.82
N LEU A 194 -1.14 1.25 9.60
CA LEU A 194 0.06 2.01 9.99
C LEU A 194 0.10 2.41 11.48
N MET A 195 -0.44 1.59 12.39
CA MET A 195 -0.52 1.93 13.81
C MET A 195 0.87 2.07 14.44
N TRP A 196 1.83 1.25 14.03
CA TRP A 196 3.22 1.36 14.49
C TRP A 196 3.90 2.59 13.89
N GLN A 197 3.82 2.77 12.58
CA GLN A 197 4.52 3.83 11.86
C GLN A 197 3.98 5.23 12.14
N SER A 198 2.73 5.32 12.61
CA SER A 198 2.05 6.60 12.89
C SER A 198 1.99 6.97 14.39
N HIS A 199 2.61 6.19 15.28
CA HIS A 199 2.54 6.44 16.72
C HIS A 199 3.27 7.70 17.17
N ASN A 200 4.25 8.15 16.38
CA ASN A 200 5.12 9.28 16.72
C ASN A 200 5.13 10.31 15.58
N GLN A 201 4.89 11.58 15.91
CA GLN A 201 4.99 12.76 15.00
C GLN A 201 4.17 12.70 13.70
N CYS A 202 3.19 11.80 13.58
CA CYS A 202 2.34 11.71 12.40
C CYS A 202 1.22 12.74 12.42
N SER A 203 1.04 13.45 11.31
CA SER A 203 -0.13 14.32 11.11
C SER A 203 -1.28 13.52 10.49
N PHE A 204 -2.47 13.63 11.10
CA PHE A 204 -3.67 12.89 10.65
C PHE A 204 -4.62 13.82 9.92
N VAL A 205 -5.03 13.43 8.71
CA VAL A 205 -6.01 14.14 7.90
C VAL A 205 -7.20 13.22 7.62
N PHE A 206 -8.38 13.61 8.09
CA PHE A 206 -9.63 12.91 7.81
C PHE A 206 -10.47 13.75 6.85
N SER A 207 -10.69 13.23 5.63
CA SER A 207 -11.45 13.90 4.58
C SER A 207 -12.81 13.26 4.39
N GLU A 208 -13.86 14.07 4.25
CA GLU A 208 -15.23 13.62 3.93
C GLU A 208 -15.35 13.07 2.50
N THR A 209 -14.44 13.46 1.59
CA THR A 209 -14.47 13.07 0.19
C THR A 209 -14.23 11.57 0.02
N PHE A 210 -15.04 10.90 -0.79
CA PHE A 210 -14.81 9.50 -1.16
C PHE A 210 -13.51 9.35 -1.97
N TRP A 211 -12.84 8.21 -1.80
CA TRP A 211 -11.59 7.96 -2.49
C TRP A 211 -11.63 8.18 -4.02
N PRO A 212 -12.68 7.74 -4.76
CA PRO A 212 -12.76 7.98 -6.19
C PRO A 212 -12.80 9.47 -6.59
N ASP A 213 -13.33 10.33 -5.71
CA ASP A 213 -13.39 11.80 -5.92
C ASP A 213 -12.20 12.53 -5.29
N TYR A 214 -11.33 11.81 -4.57
CA TYR A 214 -10.19 12.41 -3.88
C TYR A 214 -9.09 12.75 -4.88
N GLY A 215 -9.00 13.99 -5.24
CA GLY A 215 -8.06 14.51 -6.24
C GLY A 215 -7.17 15.61 -5.69
N PHE A 216 -6.54 16.34 -6.58
CA PHE A 216 -5.58 17.40 -6.25
C PHE A 216 -6.14 18.42 -5.23
N ARG A 217 -7.35 18.93 -5.45
CA ARG A 217 -7.97 19.93 -4.56
C ARG A 217 -8.19 19.42 -3.14
N SER A 218 -8.34 18.11 -2.96
CA SER A 218 -8.52 17.49 -1.64
C SER A 218 -7.20 17.13 -0.99
N PHE A 219 -6.14 17.01 -1.80
CA PHE A 219 -4.79 16.67 -1.35
C PHE A 219 -4.00 17.91 -0.88
N CYS A 220 -4.23 19.07 -1.49
CA CYS A 220 -3.67 20.36 -1.10
C CYS A 220 -4.56 21.10 -0.12
#